data_a4335dcfab9f14684652c60bb3a49400
#
_entry.id   a4335dcfab9f14684652c60bb3a49400
#
_cell.length_a   1.000
_cell.length_b   1.000
_cell.length_c   1.000
_cell.angle_alpha   90.00
_cell.angle_beta   90.00
_cell.angle_gamma   90.00
#
_symmetry.space_group_name_H-M   'P 1'
#
loop_
_entity.id
_entity.type
_entity.pdbx_description
1 polymer ?
#
loop_
_entity_poly.entity_id
_entity_poly.type
_entity_poly.pdbx_seq_one_letter_code
_entity_poly.pdbx_strand_id
1 'polypeptide(L)'
;MRKIPININIYKFTVKNFKEYKQKLLDDIASMGAWSIHTKDVKIHNTDWHLNRDIERPYNRLFFDLIQPFTEEFAKDINGKISFNNYWFQQYKKGDFHTKHSHPGSTWSSVFYIELPKDTQTTFYTNDGNFMVDCYEGDFLIFPAHVCHESKPNQTDERKTIISLNLEGDLYAK
;
A
#
# COMPACT_ATOMS: atom_id res chain seq x y z
N MET A 1 27.36 -18.65 17.94
CA MET A 1 25.99 -18.23 17.55
C MET A 1 25.87 -18.42 16.04
N ARG A 2 24.87 -19.17 15.56
CA ARG A 2 24.63 -19.40 14.13
C ARG A 2 23.48 -18.49 13.68
N LYS A 3 23.71 -17.62 12.69
CA LYS A 3 22.64 -16.86 12.03
C LYS A 3 21.91 -17.80 11.07
N ILE A 4 20.58 -17.86 11.17
CA ILE A 4 19.71 -18.56 10.22
C ILE A 4 19.04 -17.45 9.38
N PRO A 5 19.29 -17.39 8.06
CA PRO A 5 18.62 -16.42 7.22
C PRO A 5 17.13 -16.76 7.11
N ILE A 6 16.29 -15.75 7.19
CA ILE A 6 14.85 -15.87 6.96
C ILE A 6 14.55 -15.09 5.68
N ASN A 7 13.97 -15.75 4.68
CA ASN A 7 13.53 -15.10 3.46
C ASN A 7 12.16 -14.43 3.68
N ILE A 8 12.04 -13.19 3.22
CA ILE A 8 10.79 -12.44 3.21
C ILE A 8 10.36 -12.31 1.76
N ASN A 9 9.14 -12.75 1.46
CA ASN A 9 8.55 -12.59 0.14
C ASN A 9 7.75 -11.29 0.08
N ILE A 10 7.95 -10.52 -0.99
CA ILE A 10 7.07 -9.43 -1.40
C ILE A 10 6.44 -9.86 -2.72
N TYR A 11 5.12 -9.86 -2.75
CA TYR A 11 4.34 -10.20 -3.93
C TYR A 11 4.06 -8.93 -4.73
N LYS A 12 4.26 -9.00 -6.04
CA LYS A 12 3.99 -7.89 -6.94
C LYS A 12 3.02 -8.34 -8.03
N PHE A 13 1.94 -7.62 -8.17
CA PHE A 13 0.92 -7.78 -9.20
C PHE A 13 0.78 -6.50 -10.00
N THR A 14 0.32 -6.58 -11.24
CA THR A 14 0.16 -5.42 -12.11
C THR A 14 -1.22 -5.43 -12.77
N VAL A 15 -1.99 -4.39 -12.56
CA VAL A 15 -3.27 -4.18 -13.23
C VAL A 15 -3.04 -3.90 -14.72
N LYS A 16 -3.54 -4.77 -15.59
CA LYS A 16 -3.49 -4.56 -17.03
C LYS A 16 -4.32 -3.32 -17.42
N ASN A 17 -3.81 -2.54 -18.37
CA ASN A 17 -4.48 -1.34 -18.88
C ASN A 17 -4.88 -0.34 -17.77
N PHE A 18 -4.08 -0.24 -16.70
CA PHE A 18 -4.39 0.61 -15.55
C PHE A 18 -4.76 2.06 -15.92
N LYS A 19 -4.21 2.59 -17.00
CA LYS A 19 -4.52 3.94 -17.50
C LYS A 19 -6.03 4.19 -17.72
N GLU A 20 -6.79 3.14 -18.03
CA GLU A 20 -8.25 3.24 -18.25
C GLU A 20 -9.02 3.48 -16.94
N TYR A 21 -8.47 3.09 -15.80
CA TYR A 21 -9.08 3.17 -14.47
C TYR A 21 -8.55 4.32 -13.61
N LYS A 22 -7.32 4.77 -13.91
CA LYS A 22 -6.58 5.74 -13.08
C LYS A 22 -7.39 6.99 -12.79
N GLN A 23 -7.94 7.63 -13.84
CA GLN A 23 -8.65 8.90 -13.66
C GLN A 23 -9.91 8.74 -12.80
N LYS A 24 -10.66 7.65 -12.99
CA LYS A 24 -11.85 7.38 -12.17
C LYS A 24 -11.50 7.21 -10.68
N LEU A 25 -10.42 6.48 -10.36
CA LEU A 25 -9.95 6.36 -8.97
C LEU A 25 -9.57 7.72 -8.37
N LEU A 26 -8.88 8.56 -9.14
CA LEU A 26 -8.49 9.89 -8.70
C LEU A 26 -9.69 10.82 -8.47
N ASP A 27 -10.70 10.76 -9.33
CA ASP A 27 -11.93 11.54 -9.20
C ASP A 27 -12.72 11.10 -7.95
N ASP A 28 -12.83 9.80 -7.71
CA ASP A 28 -13.47 9.22 -6.54
C ASP A 28 -12.75 9.64 -5.24
N ILE A 29 -11.42 9.60 -5.23
CA ILE A 29 -10.61 10.08 -4.10
C ILE A 29 -10.81 11.60 -3.89
N ALA A 30 -10.81 12.38 -4.96
CA ALA A 30 -10.97 13.83 -4.89
C ALA A 30 -12.36 14.25 -4.33
N SER A 31 -13.39 13.42 -4.54
CA SER A 31 -14.74 13.68 -4.03
C SER A 31 -14.87 13.55 -2.51
N MET A 32 -13.89 12.95 -1.82
CA MET A 32 -13.95 12.65 -0.38
C MET A 32 -13.61 13.83 0.54
N GLY A 33 -13.23 14.98 0.02
CA GLY A 33 -12.70 16.06 0.84
C GLY A 33 -11.25 15.81 1.28
N ALA A 34 -10.60 16.86 1.73
CA ALA A 34 -9.17 16.85 2.03
C ALA A 34 -8.91 16.80 3.53
N TRP A 35 -8.12 15.83 3.96
CA TRP A 35 -7.59 15.73 5.31
C TRP A 35 -6.08 15.60 5.25
N SER A 36 -5.35 16.46 5.96
CA SER A 36 -3.90 16.39 6.03
C SER A 36 -3.43 15.93 7.41
N ILE A 37 -2.33 15.18 7.43
CA ILE A 37 -1.67 14.75 8.66
C ILE A 37 -0.28 15.40 8.68
N HIS A 38 0.01 16.12 9.76
CA HIS A 38 1.29 16.77 9.98
C HIS A 38 1.78 16.47 11.39
N THR A 39 2.72 15.55 11.49
CA THR A 39 3.43 15.22 12.74
C THR A 39 4.94 15.18 12.45
N LYS A 40 5.75 14.88 13.45
CA LYS A 40 7.19 14.66 13.25
C LYS A 40 7.51 13.42 12.40
N ASP A 41 6.60 12.43 12.39
CA ASP A 41 6.80 11.14 11.76
C ASP A 41 6.02 10.97 10.44
N VAL A 42 5.00 11.81 10.22
CA VAL A 42 4.10 11.71 9.07
C VAL A 42 3.73 13.09 8.58
N LYS A 43 3.92 13.30 7.28
CA LYS A 43 3.40 14.46 6.56
C LYS A 43 2.72 13.96 5.28
N ILE A 44 1.40 13.98 5.30
CA ILE A 44 0.54 13.53 4.20
C ILE A 44 -0.41 14.67 3.85
N HIS A 45 -0.44 15.04 2.57
CA HIS A 45 -1.26 16.14 2.09
C HIS A 45 -2.75 15.85 2.18
N ASN A 46 -3.14 14.62 1.81
CA ASN A 46 -4.55 14.21 1.81
C ASN A 46 -4.68 12.72 2.08
N THR A 47 -5.62 12.32 2.94
CA THR A 47 -5.89 10.93 3.30
C THR A 47 -7.25 10.79 3.97
N ASP A 48 -7.84 9.62 3.89
CA ASP A 48 -9.05 9.22 4.60
C ASP A 48 -8.79 8.24 5.77
N TRP A 49 -7.53 8.11 6.19
CA TRP A 49 -7.11 7.16 7.25
C TRP A 49 -7.88 7.32 8.57
N HIS A 50 -8.34 8.53 8.90
CA HIS A 50 -9.09 8.85 10.12
C HIS A 50 -10.56 8.47 10.05
N LEU A 51 -11.10 8.13 8.88
CA LEU A 51 -12.50 7.77 8.73
C LEU A 51 -12.77 6.37 9.29
N ASN A 52 -13.92 6.21 9.94
CA ASN A 52 -14.40 4.92 10.38
C ASN A 52 -14.54 3.93 9.21
N ARG A 53 -14.43 2.64 9.50
CA ARG A 53 -14.45 1.57 8.48
C ARG A 53 -15.81 1.41 7.81
N ASP A 54 -16.89 1.77 8.50
CA ASP A 54 -18.26 1.72 8.04
C ASP A 54 -18.63 2.86 7.07
N ILE A 55 -17.77 3.88 6.96
CA ILE A 55 -17.97 4.95 5.99
C ILE A 55 -17.63 4.44 4.59
N GLU A 56 -18.65 4.45 3.72
CA GLU A 56 -18.47 4.11 2.32
C GLU A 56 -17.54 5.11 1.63
N ARG A 57 -16.58 4.58 0.88
CA ARG A 57 -15.62 5.37 0.10
C ARG A 57 -15.92 5.22 -1.38
N PRO A 58 -16.09 6.31 -2.13
CA PRO A 58 -16.43 6.25 -3.56
C PRO A 58 -15.52 5.34 -4.39
N TYR A 59 -14.23 5.28 -4.07
CA TYR A 59 -13.26 4.47 -4.80
C TYR A 59 -13.31 2.97 -4.48
N ASN A 60 -14.08 2.53 -3.46
CA ASN A 60 -14.09 1.15 -2.97
C ASN A 60 -14.36 0.13 -4.05
N ARG A 61 -15.49 0.29 -4.74
CA ARG A 61 -15.95 -0.70 -5.70
C ARG A 61 -14.87 -0.94 -6.77
N LEU A 62 -14.42 0.13 -7.41
CA LEU A 62 -13.43 0.02 -8.47
C LEU A 62 -12.09 -0.52 -7.94
N PHE A 63 -11.63 -0.06 -6.78
CA PHE A 63 -10.40 -0.53 -6.17
C PHE A 63 -10.45 -2.03 -5.90
N PHE A 64 -11.49 -2.53 -5.23
CA PHE A 64 -11.61 -3.95 -4.91
C PHE A 64 -11.81 -4.81 -6.17
N ASP A 65 -12.58 -4.35 -7.15
CA ASP A 65 -12.72 -5.05 -8.44
C ASP A 65 -11.36 -5.23 -9.14
N LEU A 66 -10.47 -4.24 -9.05
CA LEU A 66 -9.14 -4.30 -9.65
C LEU A 66 -8.18 -5.25 -8.92
N ILE A 67 -8.22 -5.32 -7.59
CA ILE A 67 -7.28 -6.12 -6.80
C ILE A 67 -7.77 -7.52 -6.47
N GLN A 68 -9.06 -7.80 -6.59
CA GLN A 68 -9.65 -9.11 -6.26
C GLN A 68 -8.92 -10.29 -6.90
N PRO A 69 -8.63 -10.30 -8.22
CA PRO A 69 -7.93 -11.44 -8.83
C PRO A 69 -6.57 -11.70 -8.20
N PHE A 70 -5.86 -10.65 -7.80
CA PHE A 70 -4.53 -10.74 -7.18
C PHE A 70 -4.60 -11.24 -5.74
N THR A 71 -5.60 -10.80 -4.99
CA THR A 71 -5.81 -11.28 -3.62
C THR A 71 -6.24 -12.74 -3.59
N GLU A 72 -7.00 -13.20 -4.58
CA GLU A 72 -7.33 -14.62 -4.76
C GLU A 72 -6.12 -15.46 -5.14
N GLU A 73 -5.25 -14.97 -6.04
CA GLU A 73 -3.99 -15.63 -6.40
C GLU A 73 -3.06 -15.71 -5.20
N PHE A 74 -2.90 -14.60 -4.49
CA PHE A 74 -2.11 -14.55 -3.26
C PHE A 74 -2.60 -15.53 -2.20
N ALA A 75 -3.91 -15.60 -1.94
CA ALA A 75 -4.50 -16.53 -0.98
C ALA A 75 -4.21 -18.00 -1.33
N LYS A 76 -4.20 -18.34 -2.62
CA LYS A 76 -3.82 -19.67 -3.11
C LYS A 76 -2.34 -19.97 -2.87
N ASP A 77 -1.45 -19.02 -3.16
CA ASP A 77 -0.01 -19.17 -2.98
C ASP A 77 0.36 -19.41 -1.51
N ILE A 78 -0.22 -18.65 -0.59
CA ILE A 78 0.01 -18.84 0.85
C ILE A 78 -0.74 -20.03 1.45
N ASN A 79 -1.54 -20.76 0.66
CA ASN A 79 -2.41 -21.84 1.10
C ASN A 79 -3.29 -21.41 2.30
N GLY A 80 -3.99 -20.29 2.17
CA GLY A 80 -4.77 -19.70 3.26
C GLY A 80 -6.00 -18.95 2.79
N LYS A 81 -6.70 -18.36 3.74
CA LYS A 81 -7.75 -17.36 3.50
C LYS A 81 -7.23 -16.00 3.89
N ILE A 82 -7.66 -14.98 3.16
CA ILE A 82 -7.40 -13.59 3.52
C ILE A 82 -8.72 -12.85 3.75
N SER A 83 -8.68 -11.91 4.68
CA SER A 83 -9.74 -10.94 4.90
C SER A 83 -9.16 -9.54 4.97
N PHE A 84 -9.98 -8.55 4.63
CA PHE A 84 -9.56 -7.16 4.65
C PHE A 84 -9.79 -6.57 6.04
N ASN A 85 -8.73 -6.00 6.62
CA ASN A 85 -8.82 -5.37 7.93
C ASN A 85 -9.22 -3.90 7.81
N ASN A 86 -8.36 -3.08 7.20
CA ASN A 86 -8.60 -1.67 6.94
C ASN A 86 -7.85 -1.22 5.69
N TYR A 87 -8.32 -0.14 5.06
CA TYR A 87 -7.72 0.43 3.88
C TYR A 87 -7.96 1.94 3.86
N TRP A 88 -7.06 2.67 3.23
CA TRP A 88 -7.11 4.12 3.10
C TRP A 88 -6.24 4.58 1.93
N PHE A 89 -6.57 5.73 1.35
CA PHE A 89 -5.69 6.38 0.40
C PHE A 89 -4.72 7.34 1.10
N GLN A 90 -3.62 7.64 0.43
CA GLN A 90 -2.63 8.64 0.83
C GLN A 90 -2.12 9.40 -0.39
N GLN A 91 -2.13 10.73 -0.31
CA GLN A 91 -1.57 11.61 -1.32
C GLN A 91 -0.42 12.42 -0.74
N TYR A 92 0.72 12.37 -1.42
CA TYR A 92 1.95 13.04 -1.03
C TYR A 92 2.31 14.09 -2.07
N LYS A 93 2.43 15.36 -1.67
CA LYS A 93 3.05 16.43 -2.44
C LYS A 93 4.55 16.49 -2.17
N LYS A 94 5.24 17.41 -2.82
CA LYS A 94 6.66 17.68 -2.59
C LYS A 94 6.97 17.90 -1.12
N GLY A 95 7.94 17.17 -0.60
CA GLY A 95 8.35 17.20 0.80
C GLY A 95 7.46 16.41 1.76
N ASP A 96 6.38 15.77 1.31
CA ASP A 96 5.56 14.91 2.15
C ASP A 96 6.19 13.53 2.28
N PHE A 97 5.98 12.88 3.43
CA PHE A 97 6.63 11.63 3.80
C PHE A 97 5.83 10.85 4.83
N HIS A 98 6.19 9.58 4.99
CA HIS A 98 5.81 8.76 6.13
C HIS A 98 7.05 8.00 6.57
N THR A 99 7.52 8.27 7.79
CA THR A 99 8.74 7.67 8.32
C THR A 99 8.62 6.16 8.46
N LYS A 100 9.73 5.54 8.76
CA LYS A 100 9.89 4.11 8.94
C LYS A 100 8.92 3.55 9.98
N HIS A 101 8.07 2.62 9.56
CA HIS A 101 7.04 1.99 10.38
C HIS A 101 6.75 0.55 9.92
N SER A 102 5.92 -0.15 10.70
CA SER A 102 5.33 -1.45 10.39
C SER A 102 3.87 -1.46 10.85
N HIS A 103 3.11 -2.48 10.51
CA HIS A 103 1.68 -2.59 10.86
C HIS A 103 1.43 -3.69 11.89
N PRO A 104 1.73 -3.45 13.20
CA PRO A 104 1.42 -4.42 14.24
C PRO A 104 -0.09 -4.63 14.33
N GLY A 105 -0.53 -5.87 14.44
CA GLY A 105 -1.95 -6.23 14.49
C GLY A 105 -2.54 -6.63 13.14
N SER A 106 -1.69 -6.74 12.08
CA SER A 106 -2.09 -7.33 10.81
C SER A 106 -1.08 -8.39 10.39
N THR A 107 -1.51 -9.37 9.59
CA THR A 107 -0.62 -10.40 9.06
C THR A 107 0.14 -9.89 7.85
N TRP A 108 -0.56 -9.17 6.96
CA TRP A 108 -0.02 -8.61 5.73
C TRP A 108 -0.39 -7.14 5.59
N SER A 109 0.44 -6.41 4.89
CA SER A 109 0.16 -5.05 4.46
C SER A 109 0.36 -4.95 2.95
N SER A 110 -0.23 -3.94 2.34
CA SER A 110 -0.13 -3.75 0.91
C SER A 110 -0.11 -2.29 0.51
N VAL A 111 0.33 -2.04 -0.71
CA VAL A 111 0.30 -0.74 -1.35
C VAL A 111 -0.07 -0.87 -2.82
N PHE A 112 -1.06 -0.12 -3.27
CA PHE A 112 -1.46 0.02 -4.66
C PHE A 112 -1.09 1.41 -5.16
N TYR A 113 -0.31 1.49 -6.25
CA TYR A 113 0.19 2.74 -6.78
C TYR A 113 -0.74 3.29 -7.87
N ILE A 114 -1.37 4.44 -7.60
CA ILE A 114 -2.25 5.15 -8.56
C ILE A 114 -1.45 6.21 -9.31
N GLU A 115 -0.68 7.02 -8.59
CA GLU A 115 0.29 7.98 -9.14
C GLU A 115 1.64 7.70 -8.50
N LEU A 116 2.65 7.48 -9.31
CA LEU A 116 3.98 7.10 -8.82
C LEU A 116 5.06 7.91 -9.55
N PRO A 117 5.41 9.11 -9.05
CA PRO A 117 6.55 9.84 -9.54
C PRO A 117 7.84 9.04 -9.42
N LYS A 118 8.81 9.36 -10.26
CA LYS A 118 10.11 8.69 -10.28
C LYS A 118 10.76 8.72 -8.89
N ASP A 119 11.32 7.59 -8.49
CA ASP A 119 12.09 7.40 -7.23
C ASP A 119 11.26 7.65 -5.94
N THR A 120 9.93 7.48 -6.01
CA THR A 120 9.01 7.61 -4.85
C THR A 120 8.37 6.29 -4.39
N GLN A 121 8.88 5.15 -4.85
CA GLN A 121 8.43 3.83 -4.41
C GLN A 121 8.59 3.66 -2.89
N THR A 122 7.86 2.71 -2.33
CA THR A 122 8.01 2.32 -0.94
C THR A 122 9.40 1.72 -0.71
N THR A 123 10.12 2.23 0.28
CA THR A 123 11.42 1.69 0.70
C THR A 123 11.20 0.68 1.81
N PHE A 124 11.71 -0.53 1.62
CA PHE A 124 11.68 -1.63 2.59
C PHE A 124 13.02 -1.77 3.31
N TYR A 125 12.96 -2.20 4.57
CA TYR A 125 14.12 -2.38 5.42
C TYR A 125 14.24 -3.81 5.91
N THR A 126 15.42 -4.40 5.72
CA THR A 126 15.77 -5.73 6.23
C THR A 126 17.07 -5.65 7.02
N ASN A 127 17.51 -6.77 7.57
CA ASN A 127 18.82 -6.85 8.24
C ASN A 127 20.01 -6.64 7.29
N ASP A 128 19.79 -6.85 5.99
CA ASP A 128 20.84 -6.74 4.96
C ASP A 128 20.87 -5.35 4.28
N GLY A 129 19.98 -4.43 4.72
CA GLY A 129 19.90 -3.07 4.20
C GLY A 129 18.48 -2.65 3.81
N ASN A 130 18.40 -1.63 2.97
CA ASN A 130 17.13 -1.17 2.42
C ASN A 130 17.11 -1.35 0.91
N PHE A 131 15.89 -1.51 0.37
CA PHE A 131 15.66 -1.64 -1.07
C PHE A 131 14.28 -1.10 -1.45
N MET A 132 14.08 -0.85 -2.72
CA MET A 132 12.79 -0.56 -3.33
C MET A 132 12.48 -1.63 -4.36
N VAL A 133 11.21 -2.01 -4.45
CA VAL A 133 10.73 -2.85 -5.57
C VAL A 133 10.53 -1.94 -6.76
N ASP A 134 11.02 -2.35 -7.93
CA ASP A 134 10.76 -1.63 -9.17
C ASP A 134 9.26 -1.70 -9.50
N CYS A 135 8.58 -0.56 -9.37
CA CYS A 135 7.13 -0.45 -9.49
C CYS A 135 6.74 0.72 -10.39
N TYR A 136 5.57 0.55 -10.99
CA TYR A 136 4.91 1.52 -11.86
C TYR A 136 3.48 1.76 -11.36
N GLU A 137 2.81 2.74 -11.93
CA GLU A 137 1.38 2.98 -11.72
C GLU A 137 0.55 1.76 -12.13
N GLY A 138 -0.38 1.35 -11.27
CA GLY A 138 -1.15 0.11 -11.42
C GLY A 138 -0.50 -1.12 -10.77
N ASP A 139 0.70 -0.99 -10.20
CA ASP A 139 1.29 -2.09 -9.43
C ASP A 139 0.70 -2.18 -8.02
N PHE A 140 0.51 -3.41 -7.58
CA PHE A 140 0.01 -3.76 -6.26
C PHE A 140 1.02 -4.66 -5.57
N LEU A 141 1.54 -4.22 -4.42
CA LEU A 141 2.45 -4.99 -3.59
C LEU A 141 1.72 -5.53 -2.37
N ILE A 142 1.99 -6.81 -2.02
CA ILE A 142 1.60 -7.42 -0.73
C ILE A 142 2.88 -7.89 -0.04
N PHE A 143 3.03 -7.57 1.24
CA PHE A 143 4.21 -7.90 2.03
C PHE A 143 3.83 -8.17 3.49
N PRO A 144 4.65 -8.94 4.25
CA PRO A 144 4.36 -9.20 5.66
C PRO A 144 4.30 -7.91 6.47
N ALA A 145 3.27 -7.73 7.27
CA ALA A 145 2.98 -6.48 7.98
C ALA A 145 4.07 -6.04 8.98
N HIS A 146 4.91 -6.98 9.44
CA HIS A 146 6.06 -6.69 10.31
C HIS A 146 7.27 -6.12 9.56
N VAL A 147 7.30 -6.17 8.24
CA VAL A 147 8.40 -5.61 7.44
C VAL A 147 8.37 -4.10 7.55
N CYS A 148 9.46 -3.57 8.09
CA CYS A 148 9.64 -2.14 8.24
C CYS A 148 9.76 -1.47 6.88
N HIS A 149 8.98 -0.40 6.67
CA HIS A 149 8.98 0.34 5.40
C HIS A 149 8.68 1.83 5.61
N GLU A 150 8.93 2.62 4.59
CA GLU A 150 8.66 4.06 4.60
C GLU A 150 8.26 4.58 3.22
N SER A 151 7.62 5.73 3.20
CA SER A 151 7.55 6.62 2.04
C SER A 151 8.51 7.78 2.27
N LYS A 152 9.67 7.77 1.60
CA LYS A 152 10.64 8.86 1.68
C LYS A 152 10.03 10.19 1.23
N PRO A 153 10.58 11.34 1.65
CA PRO A 153 10.09 12.63 1.19
C PRO A 153 10.03 12.68 -0.34
N ASN A 154 8.85 12.99 -0.87
CA ASN A 154 8.69 13.19 -2.32
C ASN A 154 9.51 14.41 -2.76
N GLN A 155 10.52 14.19 -3.60
CA GLN A 155 11.40 15.25 -4.08
C GLN A 155 10.91 15.90 -5.37
N THR A 156 9.83 15.38 -5.95
CA THR A 156 9.28 15.86 -7.24
C THR A 156 8.14 16.86 -7.03
N ASP A 157 7.80 17.61 -8.05
CA ASP A 157 6.61 18.47 -8.04
C ASP A 157 5.33 17.71 -8.40
N GLU A 158 5.47 16.43 -8.81
CA GLU A 158 4.35 15.55 -9.11
C GLU A 158 3.80 14.94 -7.80
N ARG A 159 2.49 14.71 -7.77
CA ARG A 159 1.82 14.08 -6.64
C ARG A 159 2.01 12.56 -6.71
N LYS A 160 2.34 11.94 -5.57
CA LYS A 160 2.21 10.50 -5.37
C LYS A 160 0.85 10.20 -4.76
N THR A 161 0.13 9.21 -5.31
CA THR A 161 -1.15 8.72 -4.76
C THR A 161 -1.11 7.21 -4.65
N ILE A 162 -1.39 6.70 -3.45
CA ILE A 162 -1.48 5.27 -3.17
C ILE A 162 -2.76 4.93 -2.42
N ILE A 163 -3.20 3.66 -2.50
CA ILE A 163 -4.12 3.06 -1.55
C ILE A 163 -3.35 1.99 -0.77
N SER A 164 -3.35 2.12 0.56
CA SER A 164 -2.82 1.12 1.48
C SER A 164 -3.94 0.24 2.01
N LEU A 165 -3.65 -1.04 2.22
CA LEU A 165 -4.60 -2.03 2.70
C LEU A 165 -3.89 -3.00 3.64
N ASN A 166 -4.46 -3.24 4.82
CA ASN A 166 -4.02 -4.28 5.74
C ASN A 166 -4.90 -5.51 5.61
N LEU A 167 -4.27 -6.68 5.63
CA LEU A 167 -4.88 -7.98 5.44
C LEU A 167 -4.61 -8.88 6.65
N GLU A 168 -5.63 -9.64 7.03
CA GLU A 168 -5.47 -10.79 7.93
C GLU A 168 -5.41 -12.06 7.10
N GLY A 169 -4.55 -12.98 7.49
CA GLY A 169 -4.38 -14.26 6.81
C GLY A 169 -4.48 -15.42 7.77
N ASP A 170 -5.42 -16.33 7.54
CA ASP A 170 -5.49 -17.62 8.18
C ASP A 170 -4.79 -18.65 7.28
N LEU A 171 -3.62 -19.12 7.72
CA LEU A 171 -2.91 -20.20 7.02
C LEU A 171 -3.56 -21.53 7.37
N TYR A 172 -3.88 -22.33 6.35
CA TYR A 172 -4.28 -23.72 6.59
C TYR A 172 -3.06 -24.52 7.03
N ALA A 173 -3.13 -25.17 8.21
CA ALA A 173 -2.14 -26.15 8.60
C ALA A 173 -2.08 -27.26 7.54
N LYS A 174 -0.86 -27.57 7.10
CA LYS A 174 -0.60 -28.74 6.23
C LYS A 174 -0.61 -30.01 7.02
#